data_cf6972252e0f6f846fd1c30a9d62f71e
#
_entry.id   cf6972252e0f6f846fd1c30a9d62f71e
#
_cell.length_a   1.000
_cell.length_b   1.000
_cell.length_c   1.000
_cell.angle_alpha   90.00
_cell.angle_beta   90.00
_cell.angle_gamma   90.00
#
_symmetry.space_group_name_H-M   'P 1'
#
loop_
_entity.id
_entity.type
_entity.pdbx_description
1 polymer ?
#
loop_
_entity_poly.entity_id
_entity_poly.type
_entity_poly.pdbx_seq_one_letter_code
_entity_poly.pdbx_strand_id
1 'polypeptide(L)'
;MIERIRELIERFPEDEGLVCELMQSDSIFDALCQEYKQSADELRRLDVMGGSAAVSEANWLKQRRCSLEQEILAKIEGYRPV
;
A
#
# COMPACT_ATOMS: atom_id res chain seq x y z
N MET A 1 11.58 -6.73 1.98
CA MET A 1 10.82 -6.21 0.83
C MET A 1 9.33 -6.54 0.91
N ILE A 2 8.98 -7.79 1.15
CA ILE A 2 7.58 -8.22 1.33
C ILE A 2 6.90 -7.46 2.47
N GLU A 3 7.66 -7.10 3.50
CA GLU A 3 7.15 -6.37 4.66
C GLU A 3 6.50 -5.03 4.33
N ARG A 4 6.94 -4.38 3.24
CA ARG A 4 6.39 -3.08 2.81
C ARG A 4 4.93 -3.15 2.42
N ILE A 5 4.50 -4.29 1.92
CA ILE A 5 3.15 -4.48 1.39
C ILE A 5 2.46 -5.68 2.01
N ARG A 6 2.90 -6.06 3.21
CA ARG A 6 2.39 -7.23 3.90
C ARG A 6 0.87 -7.23 4.00
N GLU A 7 0.29 -6.09 4.37
CA GLU A 7 -1.16 -5.95 4.48
C GLU A 7 -1.85 -6.16 3.13
N LEU A 8 -1.24 -5.66 2.06
CA LEU A 8 -1.77 -5.83 0.71
C LEU A 8 -1.69 -7.29 0.28
N ILE A 9 -0.58 -7.95 0.56
CA ILE A 9 -0.39 -9.37 0.23
C ILE A 9 -1.38 -10.25 0.99
N GLU A 10 -1.66 -9.93 2.25
CA GLU A 10 -2.65 -10.65 3.04
C GLU A 10 -4.03 -10.62 2.41
N ARG A 11 -4.37 -9.51 1.74
CA ARG A 11 -5.63 -9.39 1.00
C ARG A 11 -5.63 -10.13 -0.33
N PHE A 12 -4.45 -10.28 -0.94
CA PHE A 12 -4.28 -10.90 -2.25
C PHE A 12 -3.15 -11.91 -2.24
N PRO A 13 -3.29 -13.00 -1.46
CA PRO A 13 -2.19 -13.96 -1.29
C PRO A 13 -1.84 -14.70 -2.59
N GLU A 14 -2.77 -14.81 -3.52
CA GLU A 14 -2.53 -15.45 -4.81
C GLU A 14 -1.57 -14.66 -5.69
N ASP A 15 -1.44 -13.36 -5.45
CA ASP A 15 -0.61 -12.46 -6.25
C ASP A 15 0.77 -12.20 -5.63
N GLU A 16 1.11 -12.88 -4.53
CA GLU A 16 2.36 -12.65 -3.81
C GLU A 16 3.59 -12.74 -4.72
N GLY A 17 3.68 -13.79 -5.51
CA GLY A 17 4.81 -13.98 -6.43
C GLY A 17 4.91 -12.87 -7.47
N LEU A 18 3.78 -12.48 -8.04
CA LEU A 18 3.73 -11.40 -9.02
C LEU A 18 4.11 -10.05 -8.40
N VAL A 19 3.63 -9.77 -7.18
CA VAL A 19 3.95 -8.54 -6.46
C VAL A 19 5.46 -8.45 -6.20
N CYS A 20 6.07 -9.53 -5.74
CA CYS A 20 7.52 -9.56 -5.49
C CYS A 20 8.31 -9.32 -6.78
N GLU A 21 7.88 -9.94 -7.88
CA GLU A 21 8.51 -9.76 -9.18
C GLU A 21 8.39 -8.33 -9.68
N LEU A 22 7.22 -7.73 -9.55
CA LEU A 22 6.98 -6.33 -9.95
C LEU A 22 7.80 -5.35 -9.10
N MET A 23 7.97 -5.61 -7.82
CA MET A 23 8.79 -4.75 -6.96
C MET A 23 10.25 -4.72 -7.42
N GLN A 24 10.74 -5.80 -8.00
CA GLN A 24 12.10 -5.89 -8.50
C GLN A 24 12.26 -5.30 -9.89
N SER A 25 11.24 -5.43 -10.73
CA SER A 25 11.34 -5.07 -12.15
C SER A 25 10.72 -3.72 -12.51
N ASP A 26 9.81 -3.21 -11.70
CA ASP A 26 9.10 -1.95 -11.96
C ASP A 26 9.34 -0.96 -10.83
N SER A 27 10.14 0.07 -11.10
CA SER A 27 10.47 1.09 -10.11
C SER A 27 9.26 1.92 -9.68
N ILE A 28 8.29 2.12 -10.57
CA ILE A 28 7.06 2.85 -10.24
C ILE A 28 6.22 2.04 -9.27
N PHE A 29 6.12 0.73 -9.51
CA PHE A 29 5.40 -0.17 -8.61
C PHE A 29 6.06 -0.18 -7.22
N ASP A 30 7.38 -0.28 -7.17
CA ASP A 30 8.12 -0.25 -5.90
C ASP A 30 7.87 1.06 -5.15
N ALA A 31 7.87 2.20 -5.85
CA ALA A 31 7.58 3.50 -5.25
C ALA A 31 6.17 3.55 -4.66
N LEU A 32 5.17 3.02 -5.37
CA LEU A 32 3.79 2.94 -4.87
C LEU A 32 3.71 2.10 -3.60
N CYS A 33 4.42 0.99 -3.54
CA CYS A 33 4.46 0.13 -2.37
C CYS A 33 5.10 0.84 -1.17
N GLN A 34 6.15 1.62 -1.41
CA GLN A 34 6.80 2.42 -0.36
C GLN A 34 5.84 3.47 0.20
N GLU A 35 5.13 4.18 -0.67
CA GLU A 35 4.15 5.17 -0.24
C GLU A 35 3.01 4.53 0.55
N TYR A 36 2.55 3.37 0.12
CA TYR A 36 1.52 2.61 0.82
C TYR A 36 1.96 2.28 2.23
N LYS A 37 3.19 1.77 2.38
CA LYS A 37 3.73 1.45 3.70
C LYS A 37 3.84 2.69 4.58
N GLN A 38 4.33 3.80 4.03
CA GLN A 38 4.45 5.05 4.77
C GLN A 38 3.10 5.54 5.28
N SER A 39 2.07 5.48 4.44
CA SER A 39 0.71 5.85 4.84
C SER A 39 0.18 4.97 5.97
N ALA A 40 0.43 3.66 5.89
CA ALA A 40 0.00 2.72 6.93
C ALA A 40 0.72 2.99 8.26
N ASP A 41 2.03 3.26 8.21
CA ASP A 41 2.82 3.56 9.40
C ASP A 41 2.37 4.87 10.06
N GLU A 42 2.08 5.90 9.26
CA GLU A 42 1.57 7.17 9.75
C GLU A 42 0.21 7.01 10.43
N LEU A 43 -0.68 6.20 9.84
CA LEU A 43 -1.99 5.92 10.43
C LEU A 43 -1.85 5.25 11.80
N ARG A 44 -0.94 4.29 11.92
CA ARG A 44 -0.70 3.63 13.21
C ARG A 44 -0.20 4.61 14.26
N ARG A 45 0.70 5.52 13.84
CA ARG A 45 1.24 6.53 14.74
C ARG A 45 0.15 7.48 15.24
N LEU A 46 -0.74 7.91 14.36
CA LEU A 46 -1.85 8.78 14.71
C LEU A 46 -2.85 8.10 15.66
N ASP A 47 -3.11 6.81 15.47
CA ASP A 47 -3.97 6.05 16.36
C ASP A 47 -3.43 6.03 17.80
N VAL A 48 -2.10 5.93 17.95
CA VAL A 48 -1.46 5.94 19.27
C VAL A 48 -1.51 7.33 19.90
N MET A 49 -1.32 8.39 19.09
CA MET A 49 -1.28 9.76 19.60
C MET A 49 -2.65 10.31 20.01
N GLY A 50 -3.68 9.98 19.23
CA GLY A 50 -5.03 10.49 19.49
C GLY A 50 -5.16 12.00 19.25
N GLY A 51 -6.35 12.54 19.55
CA GLY A 51 -6.63 13.97 19.44
C GLY A 51 -7.43 14.35 18.19
N SER A 52 -8.06 15.54 18.21
CA SER A 52 -8.94 16.00 17.14
C SER A 52 -8.18 16.34 15.84
N ALA A 53 -6.99 16.87 15.95
CA ALA A 53 -6.15 17.13 14.76
C ALA A 53 -5.75 15.84 14.06
N ALA A 54 -5.51 14.77 14.83
CA ALA A 54 -5.17 13.47 14.29
C ALA A 54 -6.31 12.85 13.46
N VAL A 55 -7.56 13.15 13.78
CA VAL A 55 -8.72 12.63 13.03
C VAL A 55 -8.72 13.12 11.59
N SER A 56 -8.47 14.40 11.36
CA SER A 56 -8.41 14.97 10.01
C SER A 56 -7.26 14.38 9.20
N GLU A 57 -6.08 14.28 9.81
CA GLU A 57 -4.92 13.65 9.15
C GLU A 57 -5.17 12.18 8.86
N ALA A 58 -5.78 11.46 9.81
CA ALA A 58 -6.10 10.05 9.63
C ALA A 58 -7.05 9.84 8.45
N ASN A 59 -8.06 10.70 8.29
CA ASN A 59 -8.99 10.63 7.17
C ASN A 59 -8.28 10.86 5.84
N TRP A 60 -7.41 11.85 5.78
CA TRP A 60 -6.63 12.13 4.58
C TRP A 60 -5.72 10.95 4.22
N LEU A 61 -5.04 10.38 5.21
CA LEU A 61 -4.15 9.24 5.02
C LEU A 61 -4.92 7.97 4.58
N LYS A 62 -6.13 7.77 5.11
CA LYS A 62 -6.98 6.65 4.68
C LYS A 62 -7.38 6.77 3.22
N GLN A 63 -7.73 7.98 2.78
CA GLN A 63 -8.05 8.26 1.39
C GLN A 63 -6.82 8.03 0.51
N ARG A 64 -5.66 8.52 0.94
CA ARG A 64 -4.40 8.34 0.23
C ARG A 64 -4.06 6.86 0.09
N ARG A 65 -4.17 6.11 1.19
CA ARG A 65 -3.91 4.67 1.19
C ARG A 65 -4.85 3.93 0.23
N CYS A 66 -6.12 4.30 0.24
CA CYS A 66 -7.11 3.70 -0.66
C CYS A 66 -6.76 3.95 -2.13
N SER A 67 -6.36 5.18 -2.48
CA SER A 67 -5.93 5.53 -3.82
C SER A 67 -4.69 4.74 -4.25
N LEU A 68 -3.71 4.62 -3.36
CA LEU A 68 -2.50 3.84 -3.60
C LEU A 68 -2.82 2.36 -3.82
N GLU A 69 -3.72 1.82 -3.01
CA GLU A 69 -4.17 0.44 -3.13
C GLU A 69 -4.79 0.19 -4.50
N GLN A 70 -5.64 1.10 -4.97
CA GLN A 70 -6.25 1.00 -6.29
C GLN A 70 -5.23 1.06 -7.41
N GLU A 71 -4.24 1.95 -7.32
CA GLU A 71 -3.16 2.05 -8.29
C GLU A 71 -2.31 0.78 -8.33
N ILE A 72 -1.99 0.23 -7.16
CA ILE A 72 -1.24 -1.02 -7.05
C ILE A 72 -2.02 -2.17 -7.69
N LEU A 73 -3.32 -2.27 -7.38
CA LEU A 73 -4.18 -3.31 -7.95
C LEU A 73 -4.28 -3.19 -9.46
N ALA A 74 -4.42 -1.97 -9.99
CA ALA A 74 -4.50 -1.75 -11.43
C ALA A 74 -3.22 -2.24 -12.12
N LYS A 75 -2.07 -2.00 -11.52
CA LYS A 75 -0.81 -2.51 -12.06
C LYS A 75 -0.71 -4.02 -12.00
N ILE A 76 -1.13 -4.61 -10.90
CA ILE A 76 -1.14 -6.08 -10.75
C ILE A 76 -2.02 -6.70 -11.84
N GLU A 77 -3.22 -6.16 -12.04
CA GLU A 77 -4.14 -6.66 -13.05
C GLU A 77 -3.59 -6.49 -14.47
N GLY A 78 -2.88 -5.41 -14.73
CA GLY A 78 -2.23 -5.18 -16.02
C GLY A 78 -1.13 -6.19 -16.35
N TYR A 79 -0.53 -6.80 -15.34
CA TYR A 79 0.54 -7.79 -15.51
C TYR A 79 0.08 -9.22 -15.36
N ARG A 80 -1.16 -9.46 -14.95
CA ARG A 80 -1.69 -10.82 -14.87
C ARG A 80 -1.77 -11.45 -16.24
N PRO A 81 -1.36 -12.72 -16.38
CA PRO A 81 -1.57 -13.44 -17.63
C PRO A 81 -3.06 -13.64 -17.89
N VAL A 82 -3.45 -13.44 -19.11
CA VAL A 82 -4.84 -13.57 -19.53
C VAL A 82 -5.22 -15.03 -19.71
#